data_a838fb428359a46aaa40bf7dc66713e5
#
_entry.id   a838fb428359a46aaa40bf7dc66713e5
#
_cell.length_a   1.000
_cell.length_b   1.000
_cell.length_c   1.000
_cell.angle_alpha   90.00
_cell.angle_beta   90.00
_cell.angle_gamma   90.00
#
_symmetry.space_group_name_H-M   'P 1'
#
loop_
_entity.id
_entity.type
_entity.pdbx_description
1 polymer ?
#
loop_
_entity_poly.entity_id
_entity_poly.type
_entity_poly.pdbx_seq_one_letter_code
_entity_poly.pdbx_strand_id
1 'polypeptide(L)'
;MVKPKVVVVMPAYNAQKTIEKTWREVVAHDVVDLVIVVDDASQDETLAMARGLDRVMTHAHPRNLGYGANQKTCYQLALSEGADIVVMVHPDYQYTPKLIPAMVGLVSSGLYSCVLASRILGGGALAGGMPLWRYVGNRVLTLAGNVLLGTKVSEFHTGYRAFSRELLEALPLDANSNDFIFDNEVLAEAAWLGFQIGEVSCPTSYEPDASSINFRRSVKYGFGCLATAASFRLAKWGLLRSPRFPLERHLAHSTIRQRAN
;
A
#
# COMPACT_ATOMS: atom_id res chain seq x y z
N MET A 1 15.05 -8.97 21.79
CA MET A 1 14.87 -8.74 20.34
C MET A 1 15.27 -7.30 20.06
N VAL A 2 16.00 -7.02 19.00
CA VAL A 2 16.31 -5.64 18.58
C VAL A 2 15.00 -5.00 18.11
N LYS A 3 14.76 -3.72 18.47
CA LYS A 3 13.61 -2.95 17.99
C LYS A 3 13.69 -2.83 16.46
N PRO A 4 12.67 -3.18 15.70
CA PRO A 4 12.70 -3.02 14.24
C PRO A 4 12.75 -1.54 13.86
N LYS A 5 13.51 -1.20 12.83
CA LYS A 5 13.50 0.14 12.24
C LYS A 5 12.24 0.34 11.40
N VAL A 6 11.40 1.27 11.82
CA VAL A 6 10.13 1.59 11.18
C VAL A 6 10.26 2.88 10.38
N VAL A 7 10.04 2.77 9.07
CA VAL A 7 10.04 3.90 8.16
C VAL A 7 8.62 4.13 7.64
N VAL A 8 8.10 5.33 7.80
CA VAL A 8 6.84 5.74 7.19
C VAL A 8 7.13 6.41 5.85
N VAL A 9 6.47 5.99 4.80
CA VAL A 9 6.60 6.60 3.47
C VAL A 9 5.31 7.33 3.09
N MET A 10 5.46 8.52 2.54
CA MET A 10 4.37 9.41 2.16
C MET A 10 4.56 9.82 0.68
N PRO A 11 3.95 9.08 -0.27
CA PRO A 11 3.92 9.50 -1.66
C PRO A 11 3.06 10.76 -1.79
N ALA A 12 3.66 11.88 -2.19
CA ALA A 12 3.03 13.20 -2.18
C ALA A 12 2.85 13.76 -3.60
N TYR A 13 1.70 14.38 -3.84
CA TYR A 13 1.42 15.20 -5.01
C TYR A 13 0.35 16.23 -4.67
N ASN A 14 0.72 17.53 -4.68
CA ASN A 14 -0.14 18.66 -4.34
C ASN A 14 -0.86 18.50 -2.98
N ALA A 15 -0.08 18.23 -1.92
CA ALA A 15 -0.56 17.92 -0.57
C ALA A 15 -0.28 19.04 0.46
N GLN A 16 0.02 20.27 0.03
CA GLN A 16 0.42 21.38 0.93
C GLN A 16 -0.57 21.62 2.09
N LYS A 17 -1.88 21.36 1.87
CA LYS A 17 -2.91 21.61 2.89
C LYS A 17 -2.90 20.60 4.04
N THR A 18 -2.36 19.42 3.83
CA THR A 18 -2.55 18.27 4.72
C THR A 18 -1.26 17.59 5.17
N ILE A 19 -0.16 17.78 4.44
CA ILE A 19 1.11 17.10 4.68
C ILE A 19 1.65 17.34 6.11
N GLU A 20 1.62 18.57 6.61
CA GLU A 20 2.10 18.91 7.96
C GLU A 20 1.22 18.25 9.04
N LYS A 21 -0.11 18.29 8.85
CA LYS A 21 -1.05 17.63 9.77
C LYS A 21 -0.83 16.13 9.83
N THR A 22 -0.67 15.48 8.66
CA THR A 22 -0.40 14.03 8.58
C THR A 22 0.94 13.70 9.23
N TRP A 23 2.00 14.44 8.89
CA TRP A 23 3.32 14.26 9.49
C TRP A 23 3.29 14.38 11.01
N ARG A 24 2.64 15.41 11.55
CA ARG A 24 2.56 15.64 13.00
C ARG A 24 1.97 14.45 13.76
N GLU A 25 0.93 13.81 13.22
CA GLU A 25 0.37 12.60 13.81
C GLU A 25 1.27 11.37 13.59
N VAL A 26 1.97 11.26 12.47
CA VAL A 26 2.92 10.17 12.21
C VAL A 26 4.06 10.21 13.22
N VAL A 27 4.73 11.37 13.40
CA VAL A 27 5.90 11.49 14.28
C VAL A 27 5.54 11.51 15.77
N ALA A 28 4.27 11.64 16.12
CA ALA A 28 3.80 11.52 17.50
C ALA A 28 3.90 10.06 18.02
N HIS A 29 4.13 9.10 17.16
CA HIS A 29 4.30 7.70 17.54
C HIS A 29 5.78 7.33 17.70
N ASP A 30 6.17 6.90 18.91
CA ASP A 30 7.55 6.49 19.26
C ASP A 30 8.06 5.30 18.45
N VAL A 31 7.16 4.58 17.79
CA VAL A 31 7.53 3.46 16.92
C VAL A 31 8.12 3.90 15.58
N VAL A 32 7.94 5.17 15.18
CA VAL A 32 8.40 5.70 13.89
C VAL A 32 9.81 6.27 14.01
N ASP A 33 10.75 5.71 13.26
CA ASP A 33 12.15 6.14 13.31
C ASP A 33 12.47 7.19 12.23
N LEU A 34 11.84 7.11 11.04
CA LEU A 34 12.05 8.02 9.92
C LEU A 34 10.76 8.17 9.10
N VAL A 35 10.56 9.35 8.54
CA VAL A 35 9.54 9.61 7.52
C VAL A 35 10.22 9.92 6.19
N ILE A 36 9.78 9.30 5.09
CA ILE A 36 10.25 9.61 3.74
C ILE A 36 9.09 10.20 2.95
N VAL A 37 9.26 11.41 2.45
CA VAL A 37 8.31 12.06 1.55
C VAL A 37 8.89 12.04 0.14
N VAL A 38 8.18 11.39 -0.78
CA VAL A 38 8.54 11.43 -2.21
C VAL A 38 7.53 12.30 -2.95
N ASP A 39 8.00 13.44 -3.40
CA ASP A 39 7.20 14.42 -4.13
C ASP A 39 7.19 14.10 -5.64
N ASP A 40 6.03 13.86 -6.19
CA ASP A 40 5.86 13.51 -7.62
C ASP A 40 5.68 14.74 -8.51
N ALA A 41 6.61 15.71 -8.36
CA ALA A 41 6.62 17.01 -9.05
C ALA A 41 5.37 17.84 -8.75
N SER A 42 5.08 18.08 -7.47
CA SER A 42 4.02 18.98 -7.02
C SER A 42 4.21 20.39 -7.58
N GLN A 43 3.10 21.07 -7.82
CA GLN A 43 3.07 22.45 -8.32
C GLN A 43 2.73 23.47 -7.22
N ASP A 44 2.56 22.99 -6.00
CA ASP A 44 2.28 23.76 -4.79
C ASP A 44 3.47 23.71 -3.81
N GLU A 45 3.31 24.20 -2.59
CA GLU A 45 4.37 24.24 -1.58
C GLU A 45 4.65 22.90 -0.89
N THR A 46 4.13 21.77 -1.39
CA THR A 46 4.27 20.45 -0.75
C THR A 46 5.71 20.10 -0.44
N LEU A 47 6.61 20.21 -1.43
CA LEU A 47 8.03 19.86 -1.27
C LEU A 47 8.75 20.83 -0.31
N ALA A 48 8.48 22.13 -0.40
CA ALA A 48 9.09 23.13 0.48
C ALA A 48 8.68 22.88 1.93
N MET A 49 7.38 22.61 2.17
CA MET A 49 6.87 22.27 3.49
C MET A 49 7.52 20.98 4.02
N ALA A 50 7.59 19.92 3.21
CA ALA A 50 8.16 18.65 3.62
C ALA A 50 9.64 18.77 4.04
N ARG A 51 10.42 19.63 3.36
CA ARG A 51 11.83 19.91 3.71
C ARG A 51 12.02 20.60 5.05
N GLY A 52 11.01 21.31 5.52
CA GLY A 52 11.03 22.00 6.82
C GLY A 52 10.62 21.13 8.01
N LEU A 53 10.24 19.87 7.79
CA LEU A 53 9.73 18.99 8.84
C LEU A 53 10.85 18.13 9.45
N ASP A 54 10.81 17.96 10.77
CA ASP A 54 11.80 17.15 11.50
C ASP A 54 11.65 15.65 11.21
N ARG A 55 12.77 14.91 11.22
CA ARG A 55 12.82 13.46 10.93
C ARG A 55 12.26 13.10 9.56
N VAL A 56 12.30 14.02 8.60
CA VAL A 56 11.83 13.81 7.24
C VAL A 56 12.99 13.79 6.25
N MET A 57 13.08 12.73 5.48
CA MET A 57 13.88 12.66 4.26
C MET A 57 12.99 12.97 3.07
N THR A 58 13.40 13.88 2.21
CA THR A 58 12.63 14.23 1.01
C THR A 58 13.33 13.80 -0.26
N HIS A 59 12.55 13.29 -1.21
CA HIS A 59 12.98 13.05 -2.58
C HIS A 59 11.98 13.71 -3.53
N ALA A 60 12.46 14.27 -4.64
CA ALA A 60 11.60 14.90 -5.64
C ALA A 60 11.84 14.29 -7.01
N HIS A 61 10.76 13.88 -7.68
CA HIS A 61 10.85 13.48 -9.07
C HIS A 61 10.96 14.72 -9.98
N PRO A 62 11.72 14.64 -11.09
CA PRO A 62 11.86 15.76 -12.02
C PRO A 62 10.57 16.06 -12.81
N ARG A 63 9.63 15.13 -12.82
CA ARG A 63 8.29 15.20 -13.42
C ARG A 63 7.36 14.23 -12.74
N ASN A 64 6.05 14.39 -12.90
CA ASN A 64 5.08 13.42 -12.40
C ASN A 64 5.27 12.06 -13.11
N LEU A 65 5.64 11.03 -12.34
CA LEU A 65 5.88 9.67 -12.82
C LEU A 65 4.67 8.77 -12.60
N GLY A 66 3.70 9.22 -11.80
CA GLY A 66 2.48 8.51 -11.47
C GLY A 66 2.51 7.80 -10.12
N TYR A 67 1.32 7.46 -9.66
CA TYR A 67 1.05 6.93 -8.33
C TYR A 67 1.90 5.71 -7.97
N GLY A 68 1.94 4.68 -8.83
CA GLY A 68 2.72 3.47 -8.59
C GLY A 68 4.22 3.72 -8.66
N ALA A 69 4.69 4.59 -9.58
CA ALA A 69 6.10 4.95 -9.66
C ALA A 69 6.57 5.67 -8.39
N ASN A 70 5.74 6.56 -7.84
CA ASN A 70 6.05 7.26 -6.60
C ASN A 70 6.17 6.26 -5.43
N GLN A 71 5.27 5.30 -5.30
CA GLN A 71 5.37 4.26 -4.28
C GLN A 71 6.61 3.38 -4.44
N LYS A 72 6.98 3.00 -5.67
CA LYS A 72 8.23 2.25 -5.92
C LYS A 72 9.44 2.99 -5.39
N THR A 73 9.55 4.29 -5.68
CA THR A 73 10.62 5.15 -5.15
C THR A 73 10.58 5.21 -3.63
N CYS A 74 9.39 5.36 -3.03
CA CYS A 74 9.21 5.33 -1.58
C CYS A 74 9.76 4.03 -0.96
N TYR A 75 9.42 2.87 -1.51
CA TYR A 75 9.85 1.58 -0.97
C TYR A 75 11.35 1.35 -1.16
N GLN A 76 11.90 1.71 -2.33
CA GLN A 76 13.34 1.62 -2.59
C GLN A 76 14.15 2.47 -1.61
N LEU A 77 13.75 3.71 -1.38
CA LEU A 77 14.40 4.59 -0.40
C LEU A 77 14.29 4.05 1.02
N ALA A 78 13.11 3.56 1.43
CA ALA A 78 12.93 2.98 2.76
C ALA A 78 13.83 1.76 2.97
N LEU A 79 13.94 0.87 1.98
CA LEU A 79 14.82 -0.28 2.04
C LEU A 79 16.30 0.13 2.10
N SER A 80 16.73 1.15 1.33
CA SER A 80 18.10 1.67 1.36
C SER A 80 18.47 2.31 2.69
N GLU A 81 17.48 2.93 3.38
CA GLU A 81 17.60 3.45 4.73
C GLU A 81 17.59 2.37 5.82
N GLY A 82 17.52 1.11 5.45
CA GLY A 82 17.58 -0.01 6.38
C GLY A 82 16.26 -0.26 7.14
N ALA A 83 15.09 0.10 6.56
CA ALA A 83 13.80 -0.20 7.18
C ALA A 83 13.59 -1.71 7.35
N ASP A 84 13.14 -2.15 8.52
CA ASP A 84 12.62 -3.50 8.75
C ASP A 84 11.11 -3.57 8.47
N ILE A 85 10.42 -2.46 8.75
CA ILE A 85 8.99 -2.30 8.49
C ILE A 85 8.77 -0.99 7.77
N VAL A 86 8.02 -1.02 6.67
CA VAL A 86 7.63 0.17 5.91
C VAL A 86 6.14 0.37 6.03
N VAL A 87 5.71 1.54 6.50
CA VAL A 87 4.30 1.92 6.56
C VAL A 87 4.04 2.99 5.51
N MET A 88 3.14 2.71 4.57
CA MET A 88 2.72 3.67 3.56
C MET A 88 1.41 4.34 3.99
N VAL A 89 1.44 5.66 4.11
CA VAL A 89 0.28 6.50 4.40
C VAL A 89 0.27 7.72 3.48
N HIS A 90 -0.89 8.03 2.91
CA HIS A 90 -1.03 9.20 2.05
C HIS A 90 -1.07 10.50 2.87
N PRO A 91 -0.42 11.59 2.40
CA PRO A 91 -0.44 12.87 3.09
C PRO A 91 -1.75 13.66 2.93
N ASP A 92 -2.78 13.10 2.28
CA ASP A 92 -4.10 13.72 2.06
C ASP A 92 -5.03 13.64 3.29
N TYR A 93 -4.55 13.05 4.39
CA TYR A 93 -5.28 12.87 5.63
C TYR A 93 -6.61 12.10 5.52
N GLN A 94 -6.79 11.33 4.45
CA GLN A 94 -7.97 10.47 4.28
C GLN A 94 -7.97 9.30 5.30
N TYR A 95 -6.78 8.90 5.73
CA TYR A 95 -6.54 7.84 6.71
C TYR A 95 -5.88 8.41 7.97
N THR A 96 -6.35 7.99 9.14
CA THR A 96 -5.73 8.41 10.40
C THR A 96 -4.40 7.70 10.66
N PRO A 97 -3.28 8.42 10.88
CA PRO A 97 -2.00 7.81 11.24
C PRO A 97 -2.01 7.07 12.58
N LYS A 98 -3.04 7.24 13.40
CA LYS A 98 -3.17 6.62 14.75
C LYS A 98 -3.12 5.08 14.72
N LEU A 99 -3.30 4.46 13.57
CA LEU A 99 -3.23 3.00 13.42
C LEU A 99 -1.81 2.47 13.17
N ILE A 100 -0.82 3.35 12.96
CA ILE A 100 0.59 2.95 12.72
C ILE A 100 1.08 1.96 13.79
N PRO A 101 0.93 2.20 15.11
CA PRO A 101 1.42 1.26 16.12
C PRO A 101 0.78 -0.13 16.03
N ALA A 102 -0.52 -0.20 15.73
CA ALA A 102 -1.22 -1.48 15.57
C ALA A 102 -0.72 -2.25 14.33
N MET A 103 -0.55 -1.57 13.21
CA MET A 103 -0.04 -2.17 11.97
C MET A 103 1.41 -2.64 12.15
N VAL A 104 2.26 -1.82 12.76
CA VAL A 104 3.65 -2.18 13.10
C VAL A 104 3.67 -3.38 14.04
N GLY A 105 2.83 -3.42 15.07
CA GLY A 105 2.72 -4.55 15.99
C GLY A 105 2.37 -5.87 15.29
N LEU A 106 1.44 -5.82 14.34
CA LEU A 106 1.06 -7.02 13.55
C LEU A 106 2.20 -7.50 12.64
N VAL A 107 2.93 -6.60 11.98
CA VAL A 107 4.10 -6.99 11.16
C VAL A 107 5.22 -7.50 12.05
N SER A 108 5.52 -6.80 13.16
CA SER A 108 6.58 -7.19 14.13
C SER A 108 6.32 -8.55 14.78
N SER A 109 5.06 -9.01 14.82
CA SER A 109 4.72 -10.34 15.35
C SER A 109 5.30 -11.49 14.50
N GLY A 110 5.71 -11.20 13.25
CA GLY A 110 6.15 -12.21 12.28
C GLY A 110 5.01 -13.04 11.66
N LEU A 111 3.75 -12.83 12.10
CA LEU A 111 2.59 -13.54 11.56
C LEU A 111 2.13 -12.98 10.20
N TYR A 112 2.30 -11.68 9.99
CA TYR A 112 1.86 -10.98 8.79
C TYR A 112 3.02 -10.21 8.16
N SER A 113 3.19 -10.36 6.85
CA SER A 113 4.19 -9.60 6.10
C SER A 113 3.60 -8.36 5.41
N CYS A 114 2.26 -8.33 5.28
CA CYS A 114 1.49 -7.18 4.82
C CYS A 114 0.31 -6.95 5.76
N VAL A 115 0.05 -5.71 6.14
CA VAL A 115 -1.13 -5.32 6.93
C VAL A 115 -1.85 -4.17 6.23
N LEU A 116 -3.16 -4.35 6.02
CA LEU A 116 -4.04 -3.38 5.36
C LEU A 116 -4.88 -2.64 6.40
N ALA A 117 -4.97 -1.33 6.29
CA ALA A 117 -5.93 -0.53 7.06
C ALA A 117 -7.24 -0.46 6.26
N SER A 118 -8.14 -1.42 6.52
CA SER A 118 -9.38 -1.59 5.76
C SER A 118 -10.48 -0.62 6.21
N ARG A 119 -11.05 0.10 5.25
CA ARG A 119 -12.23 0.96 5.45
C ARG A 119 -13.52 0.15 5.58
N ILE A 120 -13.49 -1.09 5.12
CA ILE A 120 -14.66 -1.97 5.02
C ILE A 120 -14.82 -2.84 6.26
N LEU A 121 -13.72 -3.31 6.85
CA LEU A 121 -13.72 -4.30 7.94
C LEU A 121 -14.56 -3.87 9.15
N GLY A 122 -14.51 -2.60 9.52
CA GLY A 122 -15.28 -2.06 10.65
C GLY A 122 -16.66 -1.53 10.30
N GLY A 123 -17.13 -1.67 9.05
CA GLY A 123 -18.45 -1.21 8.61
C GLY A 123 -18.63 0.31 8.49
N GLY A 124 -17.59 1.10 8.78
CA GLY A 124 -17.65 2.56 8.85
C GLY A 124 -17.54 3.31 7.52
N ALA A 125 -17.32 2.63 6.40
CA ALA A 125 -17.01 3.29 5.13
C ALA A 125 -18.12 4.24 4.63
N LEU A 126 -19.37 3.82 4.67
CA LEU A 126 -20.51 4.64 4.25
C LEU A 126 -20.76 5.79 5.24
N ALA A 127 -20.68 5.53 6.53
CA ALA A 127 -20.80 6.56 7.57
C ALA A 127 -19.69 7.62 7.47
N GLY A 128 -18.50 7.22 7.01
CA GLY A 128 -17.36 8.10 6.74
C GLY A 128 -17.45 8.89 5.42
N GLY A 129 -18.58 8.75 4.67
CA GLY A 129 -18.82 9.52 3.46
C GLY A 129 -18.43 8.84 2.15
N MET A 130 -18.09 7.53 2.16
CA MET A 130 -17.80 6.81 0.91
C MET A 130 -19.06 6.79 0.01
N PRO A 131 -18.98 7.26 -1.26
CA PRO A 131 -20.11 7.17 -2.18
C PRO A 131 -20.57 5.72 -2.39
N LEU A 132 -21.87 5.47 -2.41
CA LEU A 132 -22.45 4.13 -2.52
C LEU A 132 -21.92 3.35 -3.72
N TRP A 133 -21.78 3.99 -4.88
CA TRP A 133 -21.24 3.34 -6.09
C TRP A 133 -19.79 2.86 -5.90
N ARG A 134 -18.97 3.63 -5.16
CA ARG A 134 -17.60 3.21 -4.80
C ARG A 134 -17.61 2.04 -3.84
N TYR A 135 -18.49 2.08 -2.86
CA TYR A 135 -18.66 0.98 -1.91
C TYR A 135 -19.03 -0.31 -2.64
N VAL A 136 -20.07 -0.27 -3.49
CA VAL A 136 -20.50 -1.45 -4.28
C VAL A 136 -19.40 -1.93 -5.20
N GLY A 137 -18.75 -1.03 -5.95
CA GLY A 137 -17.61 -1.36 -6.81
C GLY A 137 -16.46 -2.03 -6.04
N ASN A 138 -16.09 -1.46 -4.88
CA ASN A 138 -15.10 -2.04 -3.97
C ASN A 138 -15.49 -3.48 -3.57
N ARG A 139 -16.73 -3.71 -3.14
CA ARG A 139 -17.21 -5.03 -2.71
C ARG A 139 -17.16 -6.06 -3.84
N VAL A 140 -17.61 -5.68 -5.04
CA VAL A 140 -17.61 -6.57 -6.22
C VAL A 140 -16.17 -6.91 -6.62
N LEU A 141 -15.28 -5.94 -6.73
CA LEU A 141 -13.88 -6.16 -7.09
C LEU A 141 -13.13 -6.96 -6.02
N THR A 142 -13.40 -6.69 -4.73
CA THR A 142 -12.83 -7.46 -3.62
C THR A 142 -13.29 -8.92 -3.66
N LEU A 143 -14.58 -9.17 -3.91
CA LEU A 143 -15.10 -10.53 -4.04
C LEU A 143 -14.41 -11.27 -5.20
N ALA A 144 -14.34 -10.64 -6.37
CA ALA A 144 -13.66 -11.23 -7.54
C ALA A 144 -12.17 -11.50 -7.25
N GLY A 145 -11.47 -10.54 -6.62
CA GLY A 145 -10.09 -10.72 -6.19
C GLY A 145 -9.93 -11.91 -5.23
N ASN A 146 -10.72 -11.97 -4.18
CA ASN A 146 -10.68 -13.07 -3.21
C ASN A 146 -10.88 -14.45 -3.87
N VAL A 147 -11.85 -14.58 -4.77
CA VAL A 147 -12.12 -15.83 -5.49
C VAL A 147 -10.95 -16.19 -6.40
N LEU A 148 -10.45 -15.25 -7.19
CA LEU A 148 -9.41 -15.50 -8.17
C LEU A 148 -8.02 -15.70 -7.55
N LEU A 149 -7.68 -14.95 -6.52
CA LEU A 149 -6.39 -15.06 -5.81
C LEU A 149 -6.40 -16.16 -4.74
N GLY A 150 -7.57 -16.56 -4.25
CA GLY A 150 -7.70 -17.51 -3.15
C GLY A 150 -7.40 -16.88 -1.79
N THR A 151 -7.74 -15.60 -1.62
CA THR A 151 -7.56 -14.82 -0.38
C THR A 151 -8.89 -14.59 0.32
N LYS A 152 -8.85 -13.95 1.51
CA LYS A 152 -10.06 -13.59 2.29
C LYS A 152 -9.92 -12.21 2.91
N VAL A 153 -9.41 -11.24 2.16
CA VAL A 153 -9.32 -9.86 2.66
C VAL A 153 -10.66 -9.13 2.55
N SER A 154 -10.91 -8.20 3.44
CA SER A 154 -12.12 -7.40 3.43
C SER A 154 -12.09 -6.30 2.37
N GLU A 155 -10.89 -5.82 1.99
CA GLU A 155 -10.66 -4.76 1.02
C GLU A 155 -9.30 -4.87 0.33
N PHE A 156 -9.26 -4.76 -1.03
CA PHE A 156 -8.03 -4.68 -1.80
C PHE A 156 -7.59 -3.23 -2.11
N HIS A 157 -8.48 -2.25 -1.91
CA HIS A 157 -8.37 -0.92 -2.52
C HIS A 157 -7.98 0.18 -1.51
N THR A 158 -7.50 -0.22 -0.33
CA THR A 158 -6.93 0.74 0.62
C THR A 158 -5.51 1.09 0.22
N GLY A 159 -5.14 2.38 0.34
CA GLY A 159 -3.78 2.85 0.15
C GLY A 159 -2.95 2.89 1.44
N TYR A 160 -3.55 2.59 2.60
CA TYR A 160 -2.84 2.60 3.88
C TYR A 160 -2.39 1.19 4.25
N ARG A 161 -1.08 0.95 4.23
CA ARG A 161 -0.50 -0.39 4.30
C ARG A 161 0.79 -0.41 5.10
N ALA A 162 1.07 -1.52 5.75
CA ALA A 162 2.39 -1.79 6.32
C ALA A 162 2.97 -3.08 5.69
N PHE A 163 4.27 -3.09 5.48
CA PHE A 163 5.01 -4.18 4.84
C PHE A 163 6.24 -4.54 5.65
N SER A 164 6.56 -5.84 5.73
CA SER A 164 7.87 -6.28 6.16
C SER A 164 8.91 -6.05 5.06
N ARG A 165 10.18 -5.86 5.46
CA ARG A 165 11.33 -5.82 4.54
C ARG A 165 11.34 -7.03 3.60
N GLU A 166 11.19 -8.22 4.17
CA GLU A 166 11.22 -9.48 3.43
C GLU A 166 10.23 -9.50 2.26
N LEU A 167 8.99 -9.03 2.50
CA LEU A 167 8.00 -8.94 1.43
C LEU A 167 8.43 -7.94 0.37
N LEU A 168 8.83 -6.71 0.73
CA LEU A 168 9.20 -5.68 -0.25
C LEU A 168 10.40 -6.08 -1.11
N GLU A 169 11.39 -6.78 -0.54
CA GLU A 169 12.55 -7.30 -1.28
C GLU A 169 12.17 -8.47 -2.22
N ALA A 170 11.11 -9.23 -1.88
CA ALA A 170 10.65 -10.34 -2.71
C ALA A 170 9.78 -9.89 -3.89
N LEU A 171 9.14 -8.71 -3.80
CA LEU A 171 8.23 -8.22 -4.83
C LEU A 171 8.97 -7.82 -6.13
N PRO A 172 8.45 -8.19 -7.31
CA PRO A 172 9.00 -7.77 -8.61
C PRO A 172 8.51 -6.35 -8.98
N LEU A 173 8.81 -5.34 -8.14
CA LEU A 173 8.24 -3.99 -8.26
C LEU A 173 8.41 -3.35 -9.64
N ASP A 174 9.49 -3.66 -10.34
CA ASP A 174 9.76 -3.14 -11.69
C ASP A 174 8.77 -3.65 -12.75
N ALA A 175 8.15 -4.82 -12.50
CA ALA A 175 7.16 -5.40 -13.39
C ALA A 175 5.76 -4.79 -13.21
N ASN A 176 5.57 -3.94 -12.21
CA ASN A 176 4.29 -3.37 -11.84
C ASN A 176 4.03 -2.06 -12.56
N SER A 177 2.73 -1.74 -12.69
CA SER A 177 2.24 -0.48 -13.23
C SER A 177 2.75 0.75 -12.46
N ASN A 178 2.88 1.87 -13.17
CA ASN A 178 3.12 3.17 -12.54
C ASN A 178 1.82 3.92 -12.18
N ASP A 179 0.65 3.33 -12.46
CA ASP A 179 -0.68 3.89 -12.19
C ASP A 179 -1.29 3.25 -10.92
N PHE A 180 -2.51 3.63 -10.56
CA PHE A 180 -3.25 3.19 -9.36
C PHE A 180 -3.41 1.68 -9.21
N ILE A 181 -3.34 0.91 -10.31
CA ILE A 181 -3.41 -0.55 -10.27
C ILE A 181 -2.25 -1.19 -9.49
N PHE A 182 -1.14 -0.49 -9.32
CA PHE A 182 0.04 -0.91 -8.56
C PHE A 182 -0.33 -1.54 -7.22
N ASP A 183 -1.23 -0.91 -6.48
CA ASP A 183 -1.69 -1.39 -5.17
C ASP A 183 -2.32 -2.78 -5.21
N ASN A 184 -3.07 -3.07 -6.28
CA ASN A 184 -3.70 -4.37 -6.44
C ASN A 184 -2.70 -5.43 -6.93
N GLU A 185 -1.74 -5.03 -7.77
CA GLU A 185 -0.67 -5.90 -8.26
C GLU A 185 0.22 -6.39 -7.10
N VAL A 186 0.65 -5.49 -6.22
CA VAL A 186 1.43 -5.82 -5.01
C VAL A 186 0.73 -6.86 -4.14
N LEU A 187 -0.58 -6.73 -3.92
CA LEU A 187 -1.31 -7.71 -3.11
C LEU A 187 -1.46 -9.06 -3.81
N ALA A 188 -1.65 -9.06 -5.13
CA ALA A 188 -1.67 -10.29 -5.91
C ALA A 188 -0.31 -11.01 -5.86
N GLU A 189 0.77 -10.27 -5.93
CA GLU A 189 2.13 -10.80 -5.82
C GLU A 189 2.45 -11.31 -4.42
N ALA A 190 2.04 -10.60 -3.37
CA ALA A 190 2.14 -11.08 -1.99
C ALA A 190 1.41 -12.41 -1.81
N ALA A 191 0.19 -12.53 -2.36
CA ALA A 191 -0.57 -13.79 -2.35
C ALA A 191 0.11 -14.88 -3.18
N TRP A 192 0.71 -14.55 -4.33
CA TRP A 192 1.47 -15.48 -5.16
C TRP A 192 2.66 -16.07 -4.45
N LEU A 193 3.41 -15.22 -3.77
CA LEU A 193 4.58 -15.60 -2.98
C LEU A 193 4.20 -16.27 -1.65
N GLY A 194 2.91 -16.32 -1.32
CA GLY A 194 2.39 -16.98 -0.13
C GLY A 194 2.54 -16.18 1.17
N PHE A 195 2.87 -14.90 1.11
CA PHE A 195 2.93 -14.04 2.29
C PHE A 195 1.54 -13.83 2.93
N GLN A 196 1.52 -13.76 4.27
CA GLN A 196 0.26 -13.54 5.00
C GLN A 196 -0.12 -12.07 5.01
N ILE A 197 -1.39 -11.80 4.71
CA ILE A 197 -1.98 -10.48 4.74
C ILE A 197 -2.89 -10.37 5.95
N GLY A 198 -2.63 -9.41 6.84
CA GLY A 198 -3.47 -9.05 7.97
C GLY A 198 -4.27 -7.78 7.67
N GLU A 199 -5.28 -7.50 8.50
CA GLU A 199 -6.10 -6.31 8.37
C GLU A 199 -6.37 -5.68 9.72
N VAL A 200 -6.42 -4.33 9.74
CA VAL A 200 -6.97 -3.55 10.84
C VAL A 200 -8.14 -2.70 10.33
N SER A 201 -9.17 -2.51 11.15
CA SER A 201 -10.27 -1.59 10.79
C SER A 201 -9.78 -0.14 10.83
N CYS A 202 -10.03 0.61 9.76
CA CYS A 202 -9.67 2.02 9.64
C CYS A 202 -10.90 2.91 9.42
N PRO A 203 -11.24 3.79 10.36
CA PRO A 203 -12.19 4.85 10.08
C PRO A 203 -11.60 5.79 9.01
N THR A 204 -12.44 6.22 8.08
CA THR A 204 -12.05 7.16 7.02
C THR A 204 -12.93 8.37 7.02
N SER A 205 -12.35 9.52 6.66
CA SER A 205 -13.10 10.75 6.40
C SER A 205 -12.92 11.12 4.94
N TYR A 206 -14.03 11.24 4.22
CA TYR A 206 -14.06 11.72 2.85
C TYR A 206 -14.35 13.22 2.86
N GLU A 207 -13.29 14.02 3.05
CA GLU A 207 -13.42 15.47 2.91
C GLU A 207 -13.51 15.87 1.44
N PRO A 208 -14.15 17.00 1.10
CA PRO A 208 -14.31 17.46 -0.28
C PRO A 208 -12.99 17.62 -1.05
N ASP A 209 -11.92 17.94 -0.35
CA ASP A 209 -10.57 18.15 -0.90
C ASP A 209 -9.72 16.86 -0.97
N ALA A 210 -10.25 15.71 -0.51
CA ALA A 210 -9.51 14.45 -0.56
C ALA A 210 -9.27 14.00 -2.01
N SER A 211 -8.05 13.59 -2.30
CA SER A 211 -7.69 13.10 -3.63
C SER A 211 -8.52 11.88 -4.02
N SER A 212 -9.32 12.00 -5.06
CA SER A 212 -10.17 10.90 -5.51
C SER A 212 -10.15 10.74 -7.02
N ILE A 213 -9.95 9.49 -7.47
CA ILE A 213 -10.06 9.17 -8.90
C ILE A 213 -11.51 9.39 -9.38
N ASN A 214 -11.66 9.98 -10.57
CA ASN A 214 -12.96 10.19 -11.19
C ASN A 214 -13.56 8.85 -11.69
N PHE A 215 -14.87 8.86 -12.04
CA PHE A 215 -15.59 7.65 -12.45
C PHE A 215 -14.91 6.89 -13.61
N ARG A 216 -14.45 7.58 -14.68
CA ARG A 216 -13.78 6.93 -15.82
C ARG A 216 -12.48 6.23 -15.41
N ARG A 217 -11.67 6.88 -14.56
CA ARG A 217 -10.47 6.27 -14.00
C ARG A 217 -10.80 5.10 -13.09
N SER A 218 -11.88 5.18 -12.31
CA SER A 218 -12.34 4.08 -11.45
C SER A 218 -12.74 2.85 -12.26
N VAL A 219 -13.41 3.03 -13.40
CA VAL A 219 -13.75 1.94 -14.32
C VAL A 219 -12.49 1.30 -14.92
N LYS A 220 -11.54 2.12 -15.42
CA LYS A 220 -10.24 1.63 -15.92
C LYS A 220 -9.49 0.84 -14.85
N TYR A 221 -9.46 1.36 -13.62
CA TYR A 221 -8.87 0.70 -12.47
C TYR A 221 -9.54 -0.66 -12.20
N GLY A 222 -10.87 -0.71 -12.19
CA GLY A 222 -11.62 -1.95 -11.98
C GLY A 222 -11.28 -3.04 -13.00
N PHE A 223 -11.22 -2.69 -14.28
CA PHE A 223 -10.76 -3.64 -15.32
C PHE A 223 -9.32 -4.09 -15.10
N GLY A 224 -8.43 -3.19 -14.67
CA GLY A 224 -7.06 -3.52 -14.31
C GLY A 224 -6.99 -4.53 -13.16
N CYS A 225 -7.79 -4.35 -12.10
CA CYS A 225 -7.88 -5.30 -10.97
C CYS A 225 -8.32 -6.69 -11.43
N LEU A 226 -9.36 -6.75 -12.28
CA LEU A 226 -9.84 -8.04 -12.82
C LEU A 226 -8.80 -8.69 -13.74
N ALA A 227 -8.10 -7.91 -14.56
CA ALA A 227 -7.03 -8.40 -15.42
C ALA A 227 -5.85 -8.96 -14.60
N THR A 228 -5.45 -8.28 -13.51
CA THR A 228 -4.42 -8.76 -12.58
C THR A 228 -4.83 -10.09 -11.93
N ALA A 229 -6.06 -10.16 -11.41
CA ALA A 229 -6.57 -11.35 -10.77
C ALA A 229 -6.72 -12.53 -11.75
N ALA A 230 -7.18 -12.28 -12.99
CA ALA A 230 -7.24 -13.26 -14.06
C ALA A 230 -5.84 -13.75 -14.46
N SER A 231 -4.87 -12.83 -14.61
CA SER A 231 -3.48 -13.17 -14.93
C SER A 231 -2.84 -14.04 -13.85
N PHE A 232 -3.11 -13.74 -12.58
CA PHE A 232 -2.70 -14.59 -11.46
C PHE A 232 -3.26 -16.01 -11.61
N ARG A 233 -4.55 -16.15 -11.86
CA ARG A 233 -5.21 -17.46 -11.97
C ARG A 233 -4.69 -18.25 -13.17
N LEU A 234 -4.52 -17.62 -14.32
CA LEU A 234 -3.96 -18.23 -15.52
C LEU A 234 -2.50 -18.65 -15.31
N ALA A 235 -1.70 -17.82 -14.63
CA ALA A 235 -0.34 -18.18 -14.27
C ALA A 235 -0.31 -19.40 -13.32
N LYS A 236 -1.21 -19.46 -12.35
CA LYS A 236 -1.33 -20.59 -11.42
C LYS A 236 -1.72 -21.90 -12.12
N TRP A 237 -2.45 -21.84 -13.22
CA TRP A 237 -2.78 -23.00 -14.05
C TRP A 237 -1.70 -23.33 -15.10
N GLY A 238 -0.60 -22.54 -15.16
CA GLY A 238 0.46 -22.74 -16.15
C GLY A 238 0.10 -22.26 -17.55
N LEU A 239 -1.04 -21.55 -17.71
CA LEU A 239 -1.54 -21.07 -19.00
C LEU A 239 -0.98 -19.71 -19.40
N LEU A 240 -0.36 -18.98 -18.47
CA LEU A 240 0.25 -17.67 -18.69
C LEU A 240 1.62 -17.61 -18.00
N ARG A 241 2.62 -17.06 -18.70
CA ARG A 241 3.89 -16.64 -18.09
C ARG A 241 3.85 -15.12 -17.86
N SER A 242 4.12 -14.71 -16.64
CA SER A 242 4.11 -13.30 -16.26
C SER A 242 5.31 -12.95 -15.38
N PRO A 243 6.02 -11.85 -15.64
CA PRO A 243 7.12 -11.41 -14.77
C PRO A 243 6.65 -11.08 -13.34
N ARG A 244 5.38 -10.76 -13.15
CA ARG A 244 4.77 -10.52 -11.84
C ARG A 244 4.53 -11.81 -11.05
N PHE A 245 4.37 -12.95 -11.74
CA PHE A 245 4.04 -14.24 -11.13
C PHE A 245 5.07 -15.32 -11.54
N PRO A 246 6.36 -15.18 -11.14
CA PRO A 246 7.41 -16.11 -11.50
C PRO A 246 7.26 -17.42 -10.74
N LEU A 247 7.21 -18.54 -11.47
CA LEU A 247 7.02 -19.90 -10.92
C LEU A 247 8.13 -20.29 -9.93
N GLU A 248 9.37 -19.94 -10.23
CA GLU A 248 10.54 -20.26 -9.41
C GLU A 248 10.43 -19.67 -7.99
N ARG A 249 9.97 -18.43 -7.87
CA ARG A 249 9.78 -17.76 -6.57
C ARG A 249 8.63 -18.36 -5.77
N HIS A 250 7.57 -18.76 -6.43
CA HIS A 250 6.43 -19.43 -5.78
C HIS A 250 6.85 -20.74 -5.09
N LEU A 251 7.68 -21.55 -5.75
CA LEU A 251 8.19 -22.82 -5.22
C LEU A 251 9.17 -22.61 -4.06
N ALA A 252 10.04 -21.62 -4.13
CA ALA A 252 11.03 -21.32 -3.08
C ALA A 252 10.36 -20.96 -1.75
N HIS A 253 9.41 -20.05 -1.75
CA HIS A 253 8.70 -19.63 -0.53
C HIS A 253 7.76 -20.70 0.03
N SER A 254 7.13 -21.52 -0.82
CA SER A 254 6.29 -22.63 -0.34
C SER A 254 7.12 -23.70 0.40
N THR A 255 8.35 -23.96 -0.05
CA THR A 255 9.27 -24.91 0.58
C THR A 255 9.80 -24.43 1.94
N ILE A 256 10.08 -23.11 2.06
CA ILE A 256 10.53 -22.50 3.33
C ILE A 256 9.42 -22.60 4.39
N ARG A 257 8.16 -22.36 4.01
CA ARG A 257 7.01 -22.48 4.92
C ARG A 257 6.73 -23.91 5.40
N GLN A 258 6.87 -24.89 4.54
CA GLN A 258 6.69 -26.30 4.95
C GLN A 258 7.75 -26.78 5.95
N ARG A 259 8.89 -26.08 6.06
CA ARG A 259 9.95 -26.38 7.04
C ARG A 259 9.80 -25.61 8.35
N ALA A 260 8.94 -24.58 8.39
CA ALA A 260 8.72 -23.73 9.57
C ALA A 260 7.45 -24.11 10.37
N ASN A 261 6.62 -25.01 9.83
CA ASN A 261 5.48 -25.67 10.50
C ASN A 261 5.84 -27.12 10.85
#